data_eafeee7cc1050cbaf658f8d4297d36e7
#
_entry.id   eafeee7cc1050cbaf658f8d4297d36e7
#
_cell.length_a   1.000
_cell.length_b   1.000
_cell.length_c   1.000
_cell.angle_alpha   90.00
_cell.angle_beta   90.00
_cell.angle_gamma   90.00
#
_symmetry.space_group_name_H-M   'P 1'
#
loop_
_entity.id
_entity.type
_entity.pdbx_description
1 polymer ?
#
loop_
_entity_poly.entity_id
_entity_poly.type
_entity_poly.pdbx_seq_one_letter_code
_entity_poly.pdbx_strand_id
1 'polypeptide(L)'
;DSTHPRNNENKVLTHEMGHYCGLHHVFQSVSNCGNGNGIPCHAYGDFVCDTPPTKVQWECDPPICPEALYNYTADNHMDYYPDSCRQHFTSGQIERMHNMLAYNRGGLFGGLPICFCDVNGDYVVGLVDLLSVLSCWGQTDCPDGDFNYSGTVDIYDLTFFLSRYGTICEGHSLWQ
;
A
#
# COMPACT_ATOMS: atom_id res chain seq x y z
N ASP A 1 -34.98 -7.69 3.08
CA ASP A 1 -35.34 -6.55 2.20
C ASP A 1 -34.07 -5.89 1.71
N SER A 2 -33.56 -6.40 0.60
CA SER A 2 -32.25 -6.05 0.06
C SER A 2 -32.43 -5.02 -1.05
N THR A 3 -32.61 -3.77 -0.69
CA THR A 3 -32.71 -2.66 -1.63
C THR A 3 -31.42 -1.88 -1.78
N HIS A 4 -30.27 -2.54 -1.66
CA HIS A 4 -29.03 -1.92 -2.11
C HIS A 4 -28.93 -2.16 -3.62
N PRO A 5 -28.83 -1.13 -4.44
CA PRO A 5 -28.55 -1.29 -5.85
C PRO A 5 -27.16 -1.93 -5.96
N ARG A 6 -27.14 -3.24 -6.12
CA ARG A 6 -25.94 -3.94 -6.56
C ARG A 6 -25.71 -3.52 -7.99
N ASN A 7 -24.95 -2.48 -8.18
CA ASN A 7 -24.45 -2.14 -9.50
C ASN A 7 -23.55 -3.31 -9.96
N ASN A 8 -23.95 -3.95 -11.02
CA ASN A 8 -23.33 -5.16 -11.57
C ASN A 8 -22.05 -4.84 -12.37
N GLU A 9 -21.25 -3.88 -11.92
CA GLU A 9 -20.04 -3.50 -12.64
C GLU A 9 -18.81 -4.36 -12.27
N ASN A 10 -19.02 -5.42 -11.48
CA ASN A 10 -17.97 -6.37 -11.04
C ASN A 10 -16.79 -5.73 -10.27
N LYS A 11 -16.94 -4.54 -9.72
CA LYS A 11 -15.88 -3.88 -8.95
C LYS A 11 -15.62 -4.54 -7.59
N VAL A 12 -16.52 -5.44 -7.16
CA VAL A 12 -16.26 -6.34 -6.03
C VAL A 12 -15.02 -7.19 -6.30
N LEU A 13 -14.87 -7.76 -7.51
CA LEU A 13 -13.66 -8.52 -7.84
C LEU A 13 -12.41 -7.66 -7.78
N THR A 14 -12.47 -6.43 -8.28
CA THR A 14 -11.35 -5.48 -8.21
C THR A 14 -10.98 -5.16 -6.75
N HIS A 15 -11.97 -4.98 -5.88
CA HIS A 15 -11.78 -4.80 -4.44
C HIS A 15 -11.07 -6.01 -3.80
N GLU A 16 -11.59 -7.20 -4.02
CA GLU A 16 -11.00 -8.43 -3.48
C GLU A 16 -9.59 -8.70 -4.04
N MET A 17 -9.35 -8.33 -5.30
CA MET A 17 -8.00 -8.39 -5.87
C MET A 17 -7.05 -7.40 -5.19
N GLY A 18 -7.53 -6.23 -4.77
CA GLY A 18 -6.76 -5.32 -3.93
C GLY A 18 -6.30 -6.00 -2.63
N HIS A 19 -7.22 -6.67 -1.93
CA HIS A 19 -6.88 -7.45 -0.73
C HIS A 19 -5.90 -8.60 -1.03
N TYR A 20 -6.13 -9.32 -2.12
CA TYR A 20 -5.21 -10.38 -2.55
C TYR A 20 -3.79 -9.85 -2.79
N CYS A 21 -3.67 -8.61 -3.25
CA CYS A 21 -2.40 -7.92 -3.47
C CYS A 21 -1.88 -7.18 -2.23
N GLY A 22 -2.51 -7.34 -1.06
CA GLY A 22 -2.00 -6.82 0.21
C GLY A 22 -2.53 -5.43 0.61
N LEU A 23 -3.58 -4.95 -0.05
CA LEU A 23 -4.23 -3.71 0.40
C LEU A 23 -5.20 -3.95 1.55
N HIS A 24 -5.32 -2.97 2.42
CA HIS A 24 -6.35 -2.86 3.44
C HIS A 24 -7.46 -1.92 2.99
N HIS A 25 -8.57 -1.92 3.72
CA HIS A 25 -9.60 -0.91 3.50
C HIS A 25 -9.08 0.49 3.87
N VAL A 26 -9.46 1.50 3.13
CA VAL A 26 -9.07 2.91 3.39
C VAL A 26 -9.55 3.41 4.75
N PHE A 27 -10.57 2.76 5.33
CA PHE A 27 -11.13 3.06 6.66
C PHE A 27 -10.61 2.12 7.77
N GLN A 28 -9.59 1.31 7.50
CA GLN A 28 -9.04 0.37 8.48
C GLN A 28 -8.63 1.08 9.77
N SER A 29 -9.10 0.59 10.92
CA SER A 29 -8.81 1.16 12.25
C SER A 29 -9.20 2.64 12.44
N VAL A 30 -9.99 3.23 11.54
CA VAL A 30 -10.46 4.62 11.64
C VAL A 30 -11.86 4.66 12.24
N SER A 31 -11.98 5.08 13.48
CA SER A 31 -13.28 5.26 14.14
C SER A 31 -13.87 6.67 13.96
N ASN A 32 -13.02 7.66 13.74
CA ASN A 32 -13.40 9.06 13.56
C ASN A 32 -12.60 9.67 12.43
N CYS A 33 -13.19 10.67 11.74
CA CYS A 33 -12.41 11.51 10.86
C CYS A 33 -11.24 12.06 11.66
N GLY A 34 -10.03 11.74 11.26
CA GLY A 34 -8.86 12.32 11.89
C GLY A 34 -8.97 13.83 11.84
N ASN A 35 -8.66 14.51 12.93
CA ASN A 35 -8.80 15.97 13.05
C ASN A 35 -7.78 16.73 12.19
N GLY A 36 -7.43 16.25 11.00
CA GLY A 36 -6.48 16.92 10.10
C GLY A 36 -5.05 17.12 10.66
N ASN A 37 -4.86 16.91 11.94
CA ASN A 37 -3.62 17.11 12.64
C ASN A 37 -2.90 15.79 12.88
N GLY A 38 -2.19 15.30 11.85
CA GLY A 38 -1.11 14.37 12.09
C GLY A 38 -1.51 12.96 12.53
N ILE A 39 -2.61 12.40 12.03
CA ILE A 39 -2.79 10.95 12.11
C ILE A 39 -1.73 10.36 11.17
N PRO A 40 -0.74 9.65 11.70
CA PRO A 40 0.28 9.06 10.84
C PRO A 40 -0.38 8.04 9.92
N CYS A 41 -0.22 8.22 8.61
CA CYS A 41 -0.77 7.33 7.60
C CYS A 41 -0.32 5.87 7.78
N HIS A 42 0.81 5.64 8.43
CA HIS A 42 1.33 4.32 8.74
C HIS A 42 0.63 3.61 9.93
N ALA A 43 -0.22 4.31 10.67
CA ALA A 43 -0.91 3.76 11.84
C ALA A 43 -2.43 3.60 11.64
N TYR A 44 -2.98 4.24 10.62
CA TYR A 44 -4.42 4.29 10.38
C TYR A 44 -4.73 4.27 8.88
N GLY A 45 -5.98 3.94 8.54
CA GLY A 45 -6.38 3.75 7.16
C GLY A 45 -5.78 2.47 6.59
N ASP A 46 -5.49 2.49 5.32
CA ASP A 46 -4.88 1.35 4.61
C ASP A 46 -3.35 1.32 4.72
N PHE A 47 -2.76 2.15 5.58
CA PHE A 47 -1.32 2.33 5.77
C PHE A 47 -0.59 2.82 4.52
N VAL A 48 -1.29 3.53 3.64
CA VAL A 48 -0.76 4.14 2.43
C VAL A 48 -0.93 5.65 2.51
N CYS A 49 0.18 6.40 2.40
CA CYS A 49 0.19 7.81 2.77
C CYS A 49 -0.48 8.75 1.77
N ASP A 50 -0.69 8.32 0.55
CA ASP A 50 -1.45 9.08 -0.45
C ASP A 50 -2.95 8.78 -0.44
N THR A 51 -3.38 7.90 0.50
CA THR A 51 -4.77 7.58 0.76
C THR A 51 -5.17 8.16 2.11
N PRO A 52 -5.97 9.23 2.15
CA PRO A 52 -6.37 9.82 3.43
C PRO A 52 -7.27 8.85 4.21
N PRO A 53 -7.00 8.66 5.52
CA PRO A 53 -7.86 7.85 6.37
C PRO A 53 -9.30 8.36 6.37
N THR A 54 -10.25 7.50 6.09
CA THR A 54 -11.67 7.84 6.00
C THR A 54 -12.52 6.90 6.85
N LYS A 55 -13.77 7.28 7.09
CA LYS A 55 -14.77 6.39 7.69
C LYS A 55 -15.44 5.55 6.61
N VAL A 56 -15.95 4.40 7.02
CA VAL A 56 -16.85 3.60 6.16
C VAL A 56 -18.01 4.47 5.68
N GLN A 57 -18.23 4.47 4.39
CA GLN A 57 -19.36 5.15 3.74
C GLN A 57 -20.04 4.19 2.75
N TRP A 58 -21.33 4.37 2.60
CA TRP A 58 -22.18 3.51 1.77
C TRP A 58 -22.81 4.23 0.59
N GLU A 59 -22.57 5.53 0.48
CA GLU A 59 -23.14 6.41 -0.55
C GLU A 59 -22.06 7.24 -1.22
N CYS A 60 -22.27 7.60 -2.49
CA CYS A 60 -21.30 8.36 -3.29
C CYS A 60 -21.21 9.86 -2.90
N ASP A 61 -21.85 10.26 -1.85
CA ASP A 61 -21.82 11.65 -1.38
C ASP A 61 -20.43 12.05 -0.83
N PRO A 62 -20.12 13.35 -0.82
CA PRO A 62 -18.83 13.82 -0.36
C PRO A 62 -18.53 13.30 1.04
N PRO A 63 -17.25 13.02 1.34
CA PRO A 63 -16.84 12.37 2.56
C PRO A 63 -17.35 13.10 3.79
N ILE A 64 -17.86 12.35 4.77
CA ILE A 64 -18.32 12.86 6.07
C ILE A 64 -17.19 13.55 6.85
N CYS A 65 -15.97 13.46 6.38
CA CYS A 65 -14.80 14.11 6.95
C CYS A 65 -14.59 15.48 6.28
N PRO A 66 -15.19 16.57 6.80
CA PRO A 66 -15.22 17.88 6.13
C PRO A 66 -13.88 18.61 6.15
N GLU A 67 -12.92 18.12 6.89
CA GLU A 67 -11.58 18.71 6.95
C GLU A 67 -10.64 17.98 6.01
N ALA A 68 -11.08 17.85 4.78
CA ALA A 68 -10.25 17.35 3.70
C ALA A 68 -9.12 18.35 3.40
N LEU A 69 -8.09 18.32 4.22
CA LEU A 69 -6.74 18.69 3.78
C LEU A 69 -6.28 17.77 2.64
N TYR A 70 -7.12 16.80 2.29
CA TYR A 70 -6.88 15.78 1.29
C TYR A 70 -8.03 15.83 0.28
N ASN A 71 -7.70 15.94 -0.99
CA ASN A 71 -8.62 15.73 -2.10
C ASN A 71 -9.03 14.24 -2.14
N TYR A 72 -9.72 13.79 -1.08
CA TYR A 72 -10.29 12.44 -1.07
C TYR A 72 -11.48 12.42 -2.00
N THR A 73 -11.34 11.69 -3.05
CA THR A 73 -12.42 11.36 -3.95
C THR A 73 -13.05 10.05 -3.49
N ALA A 74 -14.37 10.01 -3.41
CA ALA A 74 -15.15 8.83 -3.02
C ALA A 74 -15.10 7.74 -4.11
N ASP A 75 -13.93 7.46 -4.67
CA ASP A 75 -13.77 6.63 -5.84
C ASP A 75 -12.67 5.55 -5.71
N ASN A 76 -12.14 5.36 -4.48
CA ASN A 76 -11.13 4.35 -4.23
C ASN A 76 -11.75 2.94 -4.22
N HIS A 77 -11.10 2.00 -4.91
CA HIS A 77 -11.56 0.62 -4.95
C HIS A 77 -11.56 -0.08 -3.58
N MET A 78 -10.73 0.37 -2.62
CA MET A 78 -10.65 -0.22 -1.28
C MET A 78 -11.64 0.36 -0.27
N ASP A 79 -12.63 1.13 -0.73
CA ASP A 79 -13.76 1.58 0.08
C ASP A 79 -15.02 0.72 -0.18
N TYR A 80 -16.06 0.90 0.64
CA TYR A 80 -17.36 0.24 0.52
C TYR A 80 -18.39 1.08 -0.26
N TYR A 81 -17.92 2.08 -0.98
CA TYR A 81 -18.79 2.83 -1.88
C TYR A 81 -19.48 1.94 -2.90
N PRO A 82 -20.66 2.34 -3.41
CA PRO A 82 -21.27 1.68 -4.55
C PRO A 82 -20.32 1.56 -5.73
N ASP A 83 -20.46 0.50 -6.53
CA ASP A 83 -19.61 0.24 -7.68
C ASP A 83 -19.54 1.42 -8.67
N SER A 84 -20.61 2.20 -8.79
CA SER A 84 -20.66 3.40 -9.63
C SER A 84 -19.66 4.48 -9.23
N CYS A 85 -19.23 4.51 -7.98
CA CYS A 85 -18.32 5.52 -7.45
C CYS A 85 -16.87 5.08 -7.48
N ARG A 86 -16.60 3.80 -7.23
CA ARG A 86 -15.24 3.26 -7.16
C ARG A 86 -14.61 3.21 -8.54
N GLN A 87 -13.45 3.83 -8.74
CA GLN A 87 -12.85 3.98 -10.06
C GLN A 87 -11.35 3.72 -10.13
N HIS A 88 -10.60 3.87 -9.01
CA HIS A 88 -9.15 3.77 -9.06
C HIS A 88 -8.52 3.23 -7.77
N PHE A 89 -7.26 2.85 -7.87
CA PHE A 89 -6.30 2.75 -6.79
C PHE A 89 -5.36 3.95 -6.84
N THR A 90 -4.87 4.41 -5.70
CA THR A 90 -3.84 5.45 -5.66
C THR A 90 -2.48 4.92 -6.11
N SER A 91 -1.54 5.83 -6.41
CA SER A 91 -0.18 5.43 -6.78
C SER A 91 0.52 4.63 -5.68
N GLY A 92 0.37 5.03 -4.42
CA GLY A 92 0.91 4.33 -3.28
C GLY A 92 0.26 2.96 -3.06
N GLN A 93 -1.06 2.83 -3.29
CA GLN A 93 -1.71 1.52 -3.27
C GLN A 93 -1.17 0.60 -4.37
N ILE A 94 -0.95 1.11 -5.58
CA ILE A 94 -0.36 0.33 -6.68
C ILE A 94 1.06 -0.12 -6.32
N GLU A 95 1.86 0.77 -5.76
CA GLU A 95 3.20 0.46 -5.29
C GLU A 95 3.18 -0.64 -4.21
N ARG A 96 2.31 -0.48 -3.20
CA ARG A 96 2.11 -1.51 -2.17
C ARG A 96 1.69 -2.85 -2.77
N MET A 97 0.76 -2.88 -3.73
CA MET A 97 0.34 -4.10 -4.40
C MET A 97 1.52 -4.79 -5.09
N HIS A 98 2.34 -4.04 -5.82
CA HIS A 98 3.53 -4.58 -6.48
C HIS A 98 4.50 -5.19 -5.47
N ASN A 99 4.77 -4.46 -4.39
CA ASN A 99 5.70 -4.86 -3.36
C ASN A 99 5.21 -6.12 -2.61
N MET A 100 3.94 -6.15 -2.23
CA MET A 100 3.34 -7.30 -1.55
C MET A 100 3.25 -8.55 -2.46
N LEU A 101 2.99 -8.37 -3.74
CA LEU A 101 3.03 -9.47 -4.70
C LEU A 101 4.46 -9.99 -4.87
N ALA A 102 5.44 -9.09 -4.98
CA ALA A 102 6.84 -9.45 -5.05
C ALA A 102 7.30 -10.21 -3.80
N TYR A 103 6.88 -9.72 -2.64
CA TYR A 103 7.19 -10.33 -1.34
C TYR A 103 6.59 -11.74 -1.21
N ASN A 104 5.27 -11.84 -1.40
CA ASN A 104 4.55 -13.08 -1.08
C ASN A 104 4.47 -14.05 -2.25
N ARG A 105 4.63 -13.58 -3.49
CA ARG A 105 4.34 -14.32 -4.71
C ARG A 105 5.33 -14.05 -5.84
N GLY A 106 6.60 -13.86 -5.51
CA GLY A 106 7.67 -13.57 -6.50
C GLY A 106 7.69 -14.56 -7.67
N GLY A 107 7.24 -15.79 -7.47
CA GLY A 107 7.11 -16.79 -8.52
C GLY A 107 6.10 -16.43 -9.63
N LEU A 108 5.14 -15.54 -9.38
CA LEU A 108 4.20 -15.06 -10.40
C LEU A 108 4.86 -14.16 -11.45
N PHE A 109 5.98 -13.55 -11.11
CA PHE A 109 6.72 -12.62 -11.99
C PHE A 109 7.84 -13.32 -12.79
N GLY A 110 7.75 -14.64 -12.95
CA GLY A 110 8.70 -15.39 -13.78
C GLY A 110 10.12 -15.43 -13.24
N GLY A 111 10.31 -15.20 -11.94
CA GLY A 111 11.61 -15.23 -11.30
C GLY A 111 12.50 -14.01 -11.59
N LEU A 112 11.94 -12.93 -12.11
CA LEU A 112 12.67 -11.67 -12.23
C LEU A 112 13.06 -11.20 -10.82
N PRO A 113 14.32 -10.89 -10.55
CA PRO A 113 14.73 -10.31 -9.29
C PRO A 113 14.11 -8.92 -9.18
N ILE A 114 13.03 -8.80 -8.42
CA ILE A 114 12.50 -7.49 -8.09
C ILE A 114 13.43 -6.91 -7.05
N CYS A 115 14.05 -5.82 -7.36
CA CYS A 115 15.00 -5.11 -6.51
C CYS A 115 14.31 -4.29 -5.44
N PHE A 116 13.42 -4.93 -4.73
CA PHE A 116 12.61 -4.31 -3.72
C PHE A 116 13.41 -3.80 -2.52
N CYS A 117 14.55 -4.40 -2.27
CA CYS A 117 15.46 -4.00 -1.17
C CYS A 117 16.66 -3.16 -1.65
N ASP A 118 16.69 -2.79 -2.93
CA ASP A 118 17.69 -1.86 -3.48
C ASP A 118 17.21 -0.42 -3.24
N VAL A 119 17.45 0.06 -2.02
CA VAL A 119 16.98 1.37 -1.55
C VAL A 119 17.76 2.51 -2.21
N ASN A 120 19.04 2.28 -2.49
CA ASN A 120 19.91 3.29 -3.08
C ASN A 120 19.86 3.34 -4.61
N GLY A 121 19.23 2.36 -5.26
CA GLY A 121 19.06 2.29 -6.72
C GLY A 121 20.32 1.94 -7.49
N ASP A 122 21.30 1.27 -6.85
CA ASP A 122 22.57 0.89 -7.50
C ASP A 122 22.50 -0.49 -8.21
N TYR A 123 21.33 -1.09 -8.23
CA TYR A 123 21.03 -2.41 -8.80
C TYR A 123 21.66 -3.59 -8.06
N VAL A 124 22.07 -3.42 -6.83
CA VAL A 124 22.59 -4.50 -5.98
C VAL A 124 22.01 -4.38 -4.58
N VAL A 125 21.30 -5.36 -4.11
CA VAL A 125 20.89 -5.41 -2.70
C VAL A 125 22.10 -5.66 -1.84
N GLY A 126 22.70 -4.59 -1.32
CA GLY A 126 24.02 -4.59 -0.72
C GLY A 126 24.11 -3.99 0.68
N LEU A 127 25.33 -3.67 1.06
CA LEU A 127 25.61 -3.13 2.39
C LEU A 127 25.00 -1.73 2.59
N VAL A 128 24.94 -0.92 1.54
CA VAL A 128 24.39 0.44 1.64
C VAL A 128 22.89 0.40 1.97
N ASP A 129 22.16 -0.52 1.32
CA ASP A 129 20.74 -0.73 1.59
C ASP A 129 20.51 -1.28 2.99
N LEU A 130 21.36 -2.21 3.45
CA LEU A 130 21.31 -2.69 4.83
C LEU A 130 21.48 -1.57 5.85
N LEU A 131 22.38 -0.62 5.59
CA LEU A 131 22.57 0.53 6.46
C LEU A 131 21.35 1.43 6.48
N SER A 132 20.63 1.57 5.37
CA SER A 132 19.36 2.28 5.31
C SER A 132 18.29 1.63 6.21
N VAL A 133 18.12 0.32 6.10
CA VAL A 133 17.21 -0.46 6.97
C VAL A 133 17.58 -0.28 8.46
N LEU A 134 18.86 -0.43 8.79
CA LEU A 134 19.32 -0.30 10.18
C LEU A 134 19.18 1.13 10.72
N SER A 135 19.29 2.14 9.86
CA SER A 135 19.06 3.54 10.26
C SER A 135 17.59 3.82 10.63
N CYS A 136 16.68 3.02 10.06
CA CYS A 136 15.24 3.09 10.30
C CYS A 136 14.77 2.19 11.44
N TRP A 137 15.67 1.42 12.09
CA TRP A 137 15.29 0.42 13.07
C TRP A 137 14.42 0.96 14.20
N GLY A 138 13.26 0.33 14.40
CA GLY A 138 12.29 0.73 15.42
C GLY A 138 11.49 2.00 15.10
N GLN A 139 11.68 2.60 13.93
CA GLN A 139 10.93 3.76 13.49
C GLN A 139 9.65 3.35 12.79
N THR A 140 8.63 4.22 12.90
CA THR A 140 7.31 4.04 12.28
C THR A 140 7.10 4.89 11.03
N ASP A 141 8.06 5.72 10.69
CA ASP A 141 7.97 6.70 9.59
C ASP A 141 9.20 6.59 8.68
N CYS A 142 9.50 5.36 8.29
CA CYS A 142 10.68 5.06 7.48
C CYS A 142 10.33 4.04 6.39
N PRO A 143 9.73 4.49 5.28
CA PRO A 143 9.29 3.62 4.21
C PRO A 143 10.43 2.83 3.55
N ASP A 144 11.64 3.39 3.57
CA ASP A 144 12.85 2.76 2.98
C ASP A 144 13.35 1.54 3.76
N GLY A 145 12.75 1.23 4.92
CA GLY A 145 13.11 0.09 5.76
C GLY A 145 11.95 -0.84 6.09
N ASP A 146 10.70 -0.38 5.97
CA ASP A 146 9.49 -1.14 6.27
C ASP A 146 9.03 -1.92 5.02
N PHE A 147 9.69 -3.03 4.76
CA PHE A 147 9.43 -3.82 3.56
C PHE A 147 8.15 -4.65 3.62
N ASN A 148 7.64 -4.92 4.80
CA ASN A 148 6.40 -5.66 4.98
C ASN A 148 5.19 -4.75 5.21
N TYR A 149 5.41 -3.43 5.23
CA TYR A 149 4.37 -2.41 5.46
C TYR A 149 3.60 -2.61 6.77
N SER A 150 4.29 -3.11 7.80
CA SER A 150 3.70 -3.28 9.13
C SER A 150 3.53 -1.96 9.88
N GLY A 151 4.15 -0.91 9.38
CA GLY A 151 4.21 0.41 9.99
C GLY A 151 5.37 0.58 10.98
N THR A 152 6.26 -0.41 11.10
CA THR A 152 7.44 -0.32 11.98
C THR A 152 8.57 -1.18 11.41
N VAL A 153 9.75 -0.61 11.29
CA VAL A 153 10.94 -1.36 10.85
C VAL A 153 11.44 -2.26 11.97
N ASP A 154 11.32 -3.57 11.78
CA ASP A 154 11.65 -4.57 12.79
C ASP A 154 12.39 -5.79 12.24
N ILE A 155 12.45 -6.87 13.04
CA ILE A 155 13.16 -8.09 12.69
C ILE A 155 12.59 -8.77 11.43
N TYR A 156 11.32 -8.57 11.11
CA TYR A 156 10.70 -9.16 9.93
C TYR A 156 11.20 -8.49 8.66
N ASP A 157 11.38 -7.16 8.68
CA ASP A 157 11.97 -6.41 7.56
C ASP A 157 13.42 -6.78 7.35
N LEU A 158 14.20 -6.87 8.42
CA LEU A 158 15.58 -7.31 8.34
C LEU A 158 15.70 -8.74 7.80
N THR A 159 14.83 -9.64 8.24
CA THR A 159 14.80 -11.02 7.75
C THR A 159 14.49 -11.06 6.26
N PHE A 160 13.53 -10.25 5.84
CA PHE A 160 13.19 -10.12 4.43
C PHE A 160 14.37 -9.57 3.62
N PHE A 161 14.97 -8.48 4.07
CA PHE A 161 16.16 -7.90 3.45
C PHE A 161 17.29 -8.94 3.29
N LEU A 162 17.60 -9.65 4.37
CA LEU A 162 18.67 -10.67 4.35
C LEU A 162 18.37 -11.81 3.38
N SER A 163 17.11 -12.16 3.16
CA SER A 163 16.73 -13.16 2.16
C SER A 163 17.02 -12.73 0.72
N ARG A 164 17.25 -11.44 0.50
CA ARG A 164 17.54 -10.81 -0.80
C ARG A 164 18.98 -10.28 -0.90
N TYR A 165 19.72 -10.28 0.20
CA TYR A 165 21.09 -9.75 0.23
C TYR A 165 21.99 -10.43 -0.81
N GLY A 166 22.70 -9.61 -1.58
CA GLY A 166 23.56 -10.07 -2.68
C GLY A 166 22.82 -10.28 -4.01
N THR A 167 21.52 -9.99 -4.08
CA THR A 167 20.78 -10.04 -5.35
C THR A 167 21.25 -8.93 -6.26
N ILE A 168 21.57 -9.27 -7.51
CA ILE A 168 21.84 -8.32 -8.58
C ILE A 168 20.54 -8.08 -9.35
N CYS A 169 20.16 -6.83 -9.50
CA CYS A 169 18.94 -6.38 -10.12
C CYS A 169 19.11 -6.31 -11.64
N GLU A 170 18.99 -7.44 -12.31
CA GLU A 170 18.99 -7.46 -13.78
C GLU A 170 17.62 -7.04 -14.31
N GLY A 171 17.50 -5.87 -14.92
CA GLY A 171 16.23 -5.43 -15.48
C GLY A 171 16.27 -4.21 -16.41
N HIS A 172 17.40 -3.57 -16.56
CA HIS A 172 17.45 -2.31 -17.35
C HIS A 172 17.78 -2.48 -18.85
N SER A 173 18.01 -3.71 -19.34
CA SER A 173 18.41 -3.93 -20.73
C SER A 173 17.27 -4.33 -21.67
N LEU A 174 16.03 -4.35 -21.24
CA LEU A 174 14.90 -4.79 -22.09
C LEU A 174 14.09 -3.66 -22.76
N TRP A 175 14.50 -2.40 -22.57
CA TRP A 175 13.83 -1.25 -23.19
C TRP A 175 14.84 -0.28 -23.85
N GLN A 176 15.73 -0.78 -24.71
CA GLN A 176 16.41 0.02 -25.72
C GLN A 176 15.90 -0.36 -27.10
#